data_f77e67ac95590dd35a6a61163589b00f
#
_entry.id   f77e67ac95590dd35a6a61163589b00f
#
_cell.length_a   1.000
_cell.length_b   1.000
_cell.length_c   1.000
_cell.angle_alpha   90.00
_cell.angle_beta   90.00
_cell.angle_gamma   90.00
#
_symmetry.space_group_name_H-M   'P 1'
#
loop_
_entity.id
_entity.type
_entity.pdbx_description
1 polymer ?
#
loop_
_entity_poly.entity_id
_entity_poly.type
_entity_poly.pdbx_seq_one_letter_code
_entity_poly.pdbx_strand_id
1 'polypeptide(L)'
;GEERVAFTDSLGRTVQIPKELTRIAPSGSVATMILATIAPEYMVSVSATPSSAQYRYLPQNLLTLPTTGQMYGSKSTLNLETLLSCNAQLVIDLGDRKENMEQDLDALQKQIGIPVIFLEADVAHMEKMYRTLGSILSGKEARGNELADFAAETVDMAAENSAKITDEERVRVMYTSGVSG
;
A
#
# COMPACT_ATOMS: atom_id res chain seq x y z
N GLY A 1 -22.87 -16.73 -1.53
CA GLY A 1 -21.81 -16.00 -0.84
C GLY A 1 -20.63 -15.81 -1.78
N GLU A 2 -19.86 -14.77 -1.58
CA GLU A 2 -18.64 -14.46 -2.36
C GLU A 2 -17.60 -15.57 -2.13
N GLU A 3 -17.06 -16.16 -3.20
CA GLU A 3 -16.01 -17.19 -3.10
C GLU A 3 -14.75 -16.58 -2.48
N ARG A 4 -14.16 -17.26 -1.49
CA ARG A 4 -12.96 -16.78 -0.79
C ARG A 4 -11.81 -17.75 -0.94
N VAL A 5 -10.60 -17.22 -0.92
CA VAL A 5 -9.34 -17.96 -0.97
C VAL A 5 -8.45 -17.58 0.21
N ALA A 6 -7.67 -18.54 0.68
CA ALA A 6 -6.68 -18.31 1.73
C ALA A 6 -5.48 -17.55 1.14
N PHE A 7 -5.13 -16.44 1.75
CA PHE A 7 -3.97 -15.62 1.39
C PHE A 7 -3.04 -15.46 2.60
N THR A 8 -1.75 -15.67 2.40
CA THR A 8 -0.74 -15.45 3.44
C THR A 8 -0.06 -14.11 3.20
N ASP A 9 -0.22 -13.18 4.13
CA ASP A 9 0.35 -11.83 4.05
C ASP A 9 1.83 -11.77 4.47
N SER A 10 2.44 -10.58 4.41
CA SER A 10 3.86 -10.40 4.74
C SER A 10 4.19 -10.61 6.24
N LEU A 11 3.19 -10.66 7.11
CA LEU A 11 3.37 -11.02 8.53
C LEU A 11 3.26 -12.53 8.76
N GLY A 12 2.90 -13.32 7.74
CA GLY A 12 2.64 -14.75 7.85
C GLY A 12 1.20 -15.08 8.32
N ARG A 13 0.31 -14.08 8.40
CA ARG A 13 -1.10 -14.28 8.74
C ARG A 13 -1.83 -14.87 7.55
N THR A 14 -2.66 -15.88 7.80
CA THR A 14 -3.56 -16.43 6.77
C THR A 14 -4.92 -15.75 6.86
N VAL A 15 -5.27 -14.99 5.82
CA VAL A 15 -6.51 -14.20 5.74
C VAL A 15 -7.38 -14.75 4.60
N GLN A 16 -8.68 -14.90 4.85
CA GLN A 16 -9.65 -15.30 3.83
C GLN A 16 -10.09 -14.08 3.03
N ILE A 17 -9.56 -13.91 1.82
CA ILE A 17 -9.88 -12.79 0.95
C ILE A 17 -10.85 -13.21 -0.17
N PRO A 18 -11.70 -12.31 -0.71
CA PRO A 18 -12.49 -12.60 -1.88
C PRO A 18 -11.61 -12.98 -3.08
N LYS A 19 -12.05 -13.96 -3.86
CA LYS A 19 -11.38 -14.38 -5.10
C LYS A 19 -11.44 -13.29 -6.17
N GLU A 20 -12.57 -12.58 -6.23
CA GLU A 20 -12.79 -11.47 -7.15
C GLU A 20 -12.67 -10.14 -6.37
N LEU A 21 -11.52 -9.48 -6.49
CA LEU A 21 -11.21 -8.22 -5.80
C LEU A 21 -11.22 -7.05 -6.77
N THR A 22 -12.21 -6.18 -6.59
CA THR A 22 -12.41 -4.94 -7.37
C THR A 22 -12.79 -3.73 -6.52
N ARG A 23 -12.85 -3.87 -5.18
CA ARG A 23 -13.13 -2.79 -4.24
C ARG A 23 -12.19 -2.87 -3.05
N ILE A 24 -11.19 -1.99 -3.04
CA ILE A 24 -10.12 -1.98 -2.04
C ILE A 24 -10.05 -0.64 -1.32
N ALA A 25 -9.69 -0.67 -0.05
CA ALA A 25 -9.45 0.52 0.76
C ALA A 25 -8.01 0.54 1.28
N PRO A 26 -7.31 1.69 1.22
CA PRO A 26 -5.98 1.84 1.80
C PRO A 26 -6.04 2.03 3.31
N SER A 27 -5.02 1.55 4.03
CA SER A 27 -4.85 1.80 5.47
C SER A 27 -4.28 3.19 5.78
N GLY A 28 -3.65 3.84 4.79
CA GLY A 28 -2.94 5.11 4.98
C GLY A 28 -2.38 5.68 3.68
N SER A 29 -1.55 6.72 3.81
CA SER A 29 -1.04 7.48 2.66
C SER A 29 -0.11 6.66 1.76
N VAL A 30 0.75 5.81 2.31
CA VAL A 30 1.64 4.93 1.52
C VAL A 30 0.81 3.95 0.71
N ALA A 31 -0.18 3.29 1.35
CA ALA A 31 -1.10 2.41 0.66
C ALA A 31 -1.90 3.14 -0.42
N THR A 32 -2.39 4.36 -0.14
CA THR A 32 -3.10 5.18 -1.14
C THR A 32 -2.24 5.42 -2.37
N MET A 33 -0.98 5.82 -2.21
CA MET A 33 -0.08 6.09 -3.33
C MET A 33 0.21 4.84 -4.16
N ILE A 34 0.55 3.73 -3.52
CA ILE A 34 0.89 2.49 -4.20
C ILE A 34 -0.34 1.93 -4.94
N LEU A 35 -1.49 1.85 -4.29
CA LEU A 35 -2.71 1.33 -4.91
C LEU A 35 -3.18 2.20 -6.08
N ALA A 36 -2.96 3.52 -6.03
CA ALA A 36 -3.23 4.43 -7.13
C ALA A 36 -2.39 4.16 -8.39
N THR A 37 -1.24 3.48 -8.28
CA THR A 37 -0.41 3.12 -9.44
C THR A 37 -0.86 1.83 -10.13
N ILE A 38 -1.46 0.91 -9.41
CA ILE A 38 -1.82 -0.41 -9.93
C ILE A 38 -3.32 -0.54 -10.27
N ALA A 39 -4.21 -0.03 -9.42
CA ALA A 39 -5.65 -0.22 -9.57
C ALA A 39 -6.46 0.98 -9.01
N PRO A 40 -6.25 2.21 -9.51
CA PRO A 40 -6.97 3.38 -9.01
C PRO A 40 -8.49 3.24 -9.14
N GLU A 41 -8.98 2.54 -10.16
CA GLU A 41 -10.40 2.30 -10.38
C GLU A 41 -11.04 1.34 -9.39
N TYR A 42 -10.24 0.57 -8.64
CA TYR A 42 -10.74 -0.35 -7.60
C TYR A 42 -10.74 0.30 -6.21
N MET A 43 -10.10 1.48 -6.07
CA MET A 43 -10.10 2.20 -4.80
C MET A 43 -11.49 2.76 -4.50
N VAL A 44 -11.98 2.46 -3.30
CA VAL A 44 -13.28 2.97 -2.80
C VAL A 44 -13.12 4.08 -1.77
N SER A 45 -11.89 4.37 -1.36
CA SER A 45 -11.53 5.46 -0.47
C SER A 45 -10.08 5.90 -0.67
N VAL A 46 -9.73 7.03 -0.08
CA VAL A 46 -8.36 7.54 0.07
C VAL A 46 -8.07 7.82 1.55
N SER A 47 -6.81 7.84 1.95
CA SER A 47 -6.46 8.14 3.35
C SER A 47 -6.62 9.61 3.72
N ALA A 48 -6.42 10.50 2.77
CA ALA A 48 -6.57 11.95 2.95
C ALA A 48 -7.06 12.58 1.64
N THR A 49 -7.77 13.69 1.75
CA THR A 49 -8.18 14.48 0.58
C THR A 49 -6.93 14.96 -0.15
N PRO A 50 -6.79 14.67 -1.45
CA PRO A 50 -5.66 15.15 -2.23
C PRO A 50 -5.56 16.68 -2.22
N SER A 51 -4.34 17.20 -2.13
CA SER A 51 -4.10 18.64 -2.26
C SER A 51 -4.24 19.09 -3.71
N SER A 52 -4.45 20.38 -3.94
CA SER A 52 -4.53 20.97 -5.29
C SER A 52 -3.28 20.70 -6.14
N ALA A 53 -2.11 20.59 -5.52
CA ALA A 53 -0.87 20.23 -6.21
C ALA A 53 -0.87 18.78 -6.73
N GLN A 54 -1.53 17.88 -6.02
CA GLN A 54 -1.63 16.47 -6.39
C GLN A 54 -2.65 16.20 -7.51
N TYR A 55 -3.62 17.10 -7.73
CA TYR A 55 -4.66 16.96 -8.76
C TYR A 55 -4.13 16.75 -10.17
N ARG A 56 -2.90 17.21 -10.45
CA ARG A 56 -2.26 17.04 -11.77
C ARG A 56 -1.73 15.62 -12.00
N TYR A 57 -1.49 14.87 -10.95
CA TYR A 57 -0.77 13.60 -10.98
C TYR A 57 -1.64 12.41 -10.60
N LEU A 58 -2.76 12.65 -9.93
CA LEU A 58 -3.66 11.60 -9.50
C LEU A 58 -4.77 11.34 -10.53
N PRO A 59 -5.19 10.08 -10.70
CA PRO A 59 -6.38 9.73 -11.44
C PRO A 59 -7.60 10.50 -10.92
N GLN A 60 -8.43 11.01 -11.83
CA GLN A 60 -9.56 11.90 -11.49
C GLN A 60 -10.57 11.25 -10.53
N ASN A 61 -10.79 9.95 -10.64
CA ASN A 61 -11.70 9.22 -9.75
C ASN A 61 -11.27 9.29 -8.28
N LEU A 62 -9.97 9.41 -7.98
CA LEU A 62 -9.48 9.49 -6.59
C LEU A 62 -9.80 10.82 -5.91
N LEU A 63 -10.06 11.88 -6.68
CA LEU A 63 -10.29 13.22 -6.16
C LEU A 63 -11.64 13.37 -5.44
N THR A 64 -12.57 12.47 -5.71
CA THR A 64 -13.95 12.51 -5.16
C THR A 64 -14.26 11.37 -4.21
N LEU A 65 -13.28 10.48 -3.95
CA LEU A 65 -13.47 9.38 -3.03
C LEU A 65 -13.57 9.85 -1.57
N PRO A 66 -14.33 9.14 -0.74
CA PRO A 66 -14.39 9.41 0.69
C PRO A 66 -13.03 9.22 1.35
N THR A 67 -12.77 10.00 2.39
CA THR A 67 -11.52 9.96 3.16
C THR A 67 -11.69 9.10 4.39
N THR A 68 -10.93 8.01 4.48
CA THR A 68 -10.99 7.06 5.61
C THR A 68 -9.96 7.33 6.70
N GLY A 69 -9.02 8.24 6.49
CA GLY A 69 -7.96 8.52 7.47
C GLY A 69 -6.79 7.55 7.40
N GLN A 70 -6.00 7.50 8.48
CA GLN A 70 -4.80 6.68 8.59
C GLN A 70 -4.88 5.77 9.81
N MET A 71 -4.49 4.50 9.64
CA MET A 71 -4.47 3.50 10.70
C MET A 71 -3.32 3.76 11.69
N TYR A 72 -2.16 4.18 11.19
CA TYR A 72 -0.94 4.42 11.96
C TYR A 72 -0.51 5.88 11.94
N GLY A 73 0.35 6.23 12.90
CA GLY A 73 0.93 7.55 13.06
C GLY A 73 0.61 8.15 14.43
N SER A 74 1.25 9.27 14.77
CA SER A 74 1.08 9.98 16.05
C SER A 74 -0.36 10.44 16.31
N LYS A 75 -1.19 10.43 15.27
CA LYS A 75 -2.63 10.69 15.33
C LYS A 75 -3.31 9.73 14.36
N SER A 76 -3.54 8.49 14.79
CA SER A 76 -4.45 7.60 14.05
C SER A 76 -5.79 8.33 13.88
N THR A 77 -6.20 8.47 12.61
CA THR A 77 -7.43 9.19 12.24
C THR A 77 -8.41 8.28 11.48
N LEU A 78 -8.21 6.96 11.58
CA LEU A 78 -9.04 6.00 10.85
C LEU A 78 -10.50 6.13 11.26
N ASN A 79 -11.34 6.50 10.29
CA ASN A 79 -12.78 6.60 10.46
C ASN A 79 -13.45 5.28 10.03
N LEU A 80 -13.80 4.47 11.01
CA LEU A 80 -14.40 3.15 10.79
C LEU A 80 -15.79 3.23 10.15
N GLU A 81 -16.59 4.24 10.48
CA GLU A 81 -17.91 4.44 9.89
C GLU A 81 -17.80 4.73 8.38
N THR A 82 -16.91 5.64 8.00
CA THR A 82 -16.63 5.92 6.59
C THR A 82 -16.10 4.68 5.88
N LEU A 83 -15.15 3.94 6.49
CA LEU A 83 -14.59 2.73 5.91
C LEU A 83 -15.68 1.67 5.65
N LEU A 84 -16.57 1.44 6.60
CA LEU A 84 -17.68 0.50 6.45
C LEU A 84 -18.66 0.96 5.36
N SER A 85 -18.92 2.26 5.25
CA SER A 85 -19.82 2.81 4.23
C SER A 85 -19.27 2.73 2.80
N CYS A 86 -17.95 2.63 2.64
CA CYS A 86 -17.30 2.50 1.33
C CYS A 86 -17.51 1.13 0.67
N ASN A 87 -18.04 0.15 1.39
CA ASN A 87 -18.29 -1.20 0.86
C ASN A 87 -17.04 -1.88 0.30
N ALA A 88 -15.89 -1.69 0.98
CA ALA A 88 -14.63 -2.33 0.61
C ALA A 88 -14.71 -3.85 0.79
N GLN A 89 -14.07 -4.60 -0.11
CA GLN A 89 -13.91 -6.05 -0.01
C GLN A 89 -12.64 -6.44 0.75
N LEU A 90 -11.65 -5.55 0.74
CA LEU A 90 -10.34 -5.75 1.37
C LEU A 90 -9.76 -4.41 1.80
N VAL A 91 -9.20 -4.36 2.99
CA VAL A 91 -8.31 -3.29 3.43
C VAL A 91 -6.88 -3.73 3.22
N ILE A 92 -6.07 -2.90 2.56
CA ILE A 92 -4.67 -3.21 2.26
C ILE A 92 -3.78 -2.23 3.00
N ASP A 93 -2.94 -2.76 3.88
CA ASP A 93 -1.89 -2.02 4.56
C ASP A 93 -0.55 -2.27 3.86
N LEU A 94 0.17 -1.19 3.53
CA LEU A 94 1.44 -1.21 2.78
C LEU A 94 2.46 -0.33 3.48
N GLY A 95 3.68 -0.81 3.61
CA GLY A 95 4.78 -0.06 4.19
C GLY A 95 5.76 -0.94 4.96
N ASP A 96 6.41 -0.33 5.95
CA ASP A 96 7.36 -1.03 6.81
C ASP A 96 6.66 -1.78 7.94
N ARG A 97 7.28 -2.87 8.40
CA ARG A 97 6.82 -3.58 9.59
C ARG A 97 6.91 -2.70 10.83
N LYS A 98 5.89 -2.80 11.69
CA LYS A 98 5.80 -2.13 12.98
C LYS A 98 5.61 -3.15 14.10
N GLU A 99 5.95 -2.77 15.31
CA GLU A 99 5.65 -3.59 16.49
C GLU A 99 4.14 -3.78 16.64
N ASN A 100 3.74 -4.95 17.12
CA ASN A 100 2.35 -5.34 17.40
C ASN A 100 1.40 -5.33 16.19
N MET A 101 1.93 -5.20 14.98
CA MET A 101 1.15 -5.02 13.75
C MET A 101 0.18 -6.17 13.49
N GLU A 102 0.58 -7.41 13.76
CA GLU A 102 -0.28 -8.59 13.63
C GLU A 102 -1.55 -8.47 14.49
N GLN A 103 -1.36 -8.09 15.75
CA GLN A 103 -2.47 -7.93 16.70
C GLN A 103 -3.38 -6.76 16.31
N ASP A 104 -2.80 -5.64 15.87
CA ASP A 104 -3.55 -4.45 15.45
C ASP A 104 -4.40 -4.73 14.21
N LEU A 105 -3.86 -5.45 13.22
CA LEU A 105 -4.59 -5.83 12.01
C LEU A 105 -5.70 -6.84 12.30
N ASP A 106 -5.46 -7.82 13.17
CA ASP A 106 -6.47 -8.79 13.59
C ASP A 106 -7.60 -8.12 14.36
N ALA A 107 -7.27 -7.17 15.24
CA ALA A 107 -8.26 -6.40 15.97
C ALA A 107 -9.12 -5.56 15.04
N LEU A 108 -8.49 -4.85 14.09
CA LEU A 108 -9.21 -4.08 13.07
C LEU A 108 -10.12 -4.97 12.23
N GLN A 109 -9.58 -6.07 11.68
CA GLN A 109 -10.35 -7.01 10.86
C GLN A 109 -11.59 -7.53 11.61
N LYS A 110 -11.42 -7.90 12.89
CA LYS A 110 -12.53 -8.35 13.74
C LYS A 110 -13.57 -7.25 13.97
N GLN A 111 -13.11 -6.01 14.14
CA GLN A 111 -13.99 -4.85 14.39
C GLN A 111 -14.84 -4.47 13.19
N ILE A 112 -14.23 -4.46 11.99
CA ILE A 112 -14.92 -4.03 10.76
C ILE A 112 -15.58 -5.16 9.99
N GLY A 113 -15.20 -6.42 10.25
CA GLY A 113 -15.71 -7.58 9.51
C GLY A 113 -15.24 -7.67 8.05
N ILE A 114 -14.27 -6.83 7.66
CA ILE A 114 -13.64 -6.82 6.33
C ILE A 114 -12.23 -7.40 6.47
N PRO A 115 -11.77 -8.29 5.57
CA PRO A 115 -10.40 -8.78 5.62
C PRO A 115 -9.39 -7.64 5.54
N VAL A 116 -8.30 -7.75 6.31
CA VAL A 116 -7.20 -6.78 6.34
C VAL A 116 -5.90 -7.52 6.12
N ILE A 117 -5.12 -7.15 5.12
CA ILE A 117 -3.82 -7.73 4.82
C ILE A 117 -2.71 -6.69 4.93
N PHE A 118 -1.49 -7.14 5.20
CA PHE A 118 -0.28 -6.35 5.13
C PHE A 118 0.67 -6.89 4.08
N LEU A 119 1.21 -6.00 3.24
CA LEU A 119 2.33 -6.30 2.35
C LEU A 119 3.47 -5.35 2.66
N GLU A 120 4.64 -5.91 2.91
CA GLU A 120 5.85 -5.15 3.10
C GLU A 120 6.22 -4.43 1.80
N ALA A 121 6.50 -3.12 1.88
CA ALA A 121 6.63 -2.23 0.72
C ALA A 121 7.82 -1.27 0.84
N ASP A 122 8.89 -1.70 1.51
CA ASP A 122 10.17 -1.03 1.43
C ASP A 122 10.84 -1.27 0.06
N VAL A 123 11.97 -0.61 -0.20
CA VAL A 123 12.67 -0.70 -1.49
C VAL A 123 13.03 -2.15 -1.87
N ALA A 124 13.42 -2.98 -0.89
CA ALA A 124 13.81 -4.38 -1.14
C ALA A 124 12.60 -5.29 -1.44
N HIS A 125 11.40 -4.92 -1.01
CA HIS A 125 10.19 -5.72 -1.16
C HIS A 125 9.24 -5.19 -2.24
N MET A 126 9.54 -4.05 -2.88
CA MET A 126 8.67 -3.39 -3.84
C MET A 126 8.30 -4.29 -5.03
N GLU A 127 9.26 -5.00 -5.60
CA GLU A 127 9.01 -5.97 -6.67
C GLU A 127 7.99 -7.03 -6.25
N LYS A 128 8.27 -7.73 -5.15
CA LYS A 128 7.40 -8.79 -4.61
C LYS A 128 6.00 -8.26 -4.28
N MET A 129 5.93 -7.08 -3.69
CA MET A 129 4.67 -6.43 -3.33
C MET A 129 3.80 -6.17 -4.56
N TYR A 130 4.34 -5.60 -5.66
CA TYR A 130 3.59 -5.36 -6.88
C TYR A 130 3.14 -6.65 -7.57
N ARG A 131 3.99 -7.69 -7.63
CA ARG A 131 3.58 -9.02 -8.16
C ARG A 131 2.44 -9.60 -7.33
N THR A 132 2.53 -9.48 -6.01
CA THR A 132 1.48 -9.96 -5.10
C THR A 132 0.16 -9.20 -5.31
N LEU A 133 0.20 -7.86 -5.35
CA LEU A 133 -1.00 -7.06 -5.65
C LEU A 133 -1.60 -7.43 -7.00
N GLY A 134 -0.77 -7.58 -8.04
CA GLY A 134 -1.22 -8.02 -9.37
C GLY A 134 -1.93 -9.36 -9.36
N SER A 135 -1.45 -10.30 -8.54
CA SER A 135 -2.01 -11.66 -8.46
C SER A 135 -3.36 -11.74 -7.71
N ILE A 136 -3.59 -10.84 -6.74
CA ILE A 136 -4.83 -10.86 -5.94
C ILE A 136 -5.92 -9.91 -6.47
N LEU A 137 -5.54 -8.84 -7.18
CA LEU A 137 -6.50 -7.88 -7.76
C LEU A 137 -6.97 -8.38 -9.12
N SER A 138 -8.28 -8.49 -9.31
CA SER A 138 -8.88 -9.06 -10.52
C SER A 138 -8.41 -8.34 -11.78
N GLY A 139 -7.80 -9.11 -12.70
CA GLY A 139 -7.32 -8.58 -13.99
C GLY A 139 -6.12 -7.61 -13.91
N LYS A 140 -5.39 -7.59 -12.79
CA LYS A 140 -4.24 -6.67 -12.59
C LYS A 140 -2.86 -7.35 -12.69
N GLU A 141 -2.80 -8.62 -13.04
CA GLU A 141 -1.54 -9.37 -13.11
C GLU A 141 -0.51 -8.72 -14.05
N ALA A 142 -0.92 -8.34 -15.26
CA ALA A 142 -0.03 -7.69 -16.22
C ALA A 142 0.50 -6.34 -15.70
N ARG A 143 -0.38 -5.53 -15.08
CA ARG A 143 0.03 -4.23 -14.49
C ARG A 143 0.92 -4.42 -13.26
N GLY A 144 0.62 -5.40 -12.42
CA GLY A 144 1.46 -5.74 -11.26
C GLY A 144 2.86 -6.17 -11.68
N ASN A 145 2.99 -7.00 -12.74
CA ASN A 145 4.26 -7.41 -13.28
C ASN A 145 5.05 -6.25 -13.90
N GLU A 146 4.40 -5.37 -14.68
CA GLU A 146 5.03 -4.16 -15.24
C GLU A 146 5.65 -3.28 -14.15
N LEU A 147 4.91 -3.02 -13.08
CA LEU A 147 5.39 -2.19 -11.96
C LEU A 147 6.49 -2.90 -11.15
N ALA A 148 6.39 -4.21 -11.00
CA ALA A 148 7.40 -5.03 -10.35
C ALA A 148 8.72 -5.02 -11.13
N ASP A 149 8.68 -5.22 -12.45
CA ASP A 149 9.85 -5.18 -13.31
C ASP A 149 10.52 -3.80 -13.26
N PHE A 150 9.74 -2.72 -13.34
CA PHE A 150 10.26 -1.35 -13.20
C PHE A 150 10.95 -1.14 -11.85
N ALA A 151 10.37 -1.64 -10.75
CA ALA A 151 10.97 -1.53 -9.42
C ALA A 151 12.30 -2.30 -9.34
N ALA A 152 12.33 -3.54 -9.83
CA ALA A 152 13.53 -4.37 -9.84
C ALA A 152 14.66 -3.74 -10.67
N GLU A 153 14.36 -3.32 -11.92
CA GLU A 153 15.34 -2.67 -12.81
C GLU A 153 15.90 -1.38 -12.19
N THR A 154 15.06 -0.61 -11.49
CA THR A 154 15.48 0.64 -10.83
C THR A 154 16.43 0.36 -9.67
N VAL A 155 16.15 -0.66 -8.86
CA VAL A 155 17.02 -1.07 -7.73
C VAL A 155 18.34 -1.59 -8.24
N ASP A 156 18.32 -2.45 -9.27
CA ASP A 156 19.53 -3.01 -9.87
C ASP A 156 20.41 -1.91 -10.47
N MET A 157 19.84 -0.98 -11.22
CA MET A 157 20.56 0.16 -11.78
C MET A 157 21.20 1.03 -10.69
N ALA A 158 20.48 1.28 -9.59
CA ALA A 158 21.00 2.04 -8.45
C ALA A 158 22.17 1.30 -7.78
N ALA A 159 22.08 -0.02 -7.61
CA ALA A 159 23.14 -0.86 -7.05
C ALA A 159 24.38 -0.88 -7.94
N GLU A 160 24.19 -1.09 -9.25
CA GLU A 160 25.28 -1.06 -10.24
C GLU A 160 26.01 0.29 -10.28
N ASN A 161 25.27 1.39 -10.24
CA ASN A 161 25.84 2.73 -10.24
C ASN A 161 26.58 3.02 -8.93
N SER A 162 26.00 2.62 -7.79
CA SER A 162 26.65 2.77 -6.50
C SER A 162 27.96 1.96 -6.39
N ALA A 163 28.02 0.79 -7.00
CA ALA A 163 29.23 -0.05 -7.02
C ALA A 163 30.40 0.56 -7.80
N LYS A 164 30.13 1.52 -8.70
CA LYS A 164 31.17 2.24 -9.47
C LYS A 164 31.81 3.39 -8.69
N ILE A 165 31.21 3.81 -7.57
CA ILE A 165 31.68 4.94 -6.75
C ILE A 165 32.75 4.43 -5.79
N THR A 166 33.95 4.98 -5.84
CA THR A 166 35.04 4.69 -4.89
C THR A 166 34.78 5.35 -3.54
N ASP A 167 35.44 4.88 -2.49
CA ASP A 167 35.30 5.48 -1.15
C ASP A 167 35.72 6.97 -1.12
N GLU A 168 36.66 7.38 -1.96
CA GLU A 168 37.13 8.76 -2.08
C GLU A 168 36.11 9.66 -2.76
N GLU A 169 35.28 9.10 -3.66
CA GLU A 169 34.20 9.82 -4.36
C GLU A 169 32.90 9.90 -3.54
N ARG A 170 32.81 9.15 -2.43
CA ARG A 170 31.62 9.15 -1.58
C ARG A 170 31.47 10.48 -0.84
N VAL A 171 30.33 11.12 -1.03
CA VAL A 171 29.98 12.32 -0.26
C VAL A 171 29.23 11.93 1.03
N ARG A 172 29.50 12.67 2.10
CA ARG A 172 28.73 12.53 3.33
C ARG A 172 27.42 13.31 3.19
N VAL A 173 26.32 12.64 3.42
CA VAL A 173 24.97 13.23 3.34
C VAL A 173 24.31 13.12 4.70
N MET A 174 23.65 14.19 5.14
CA MET A 174 22.75 14.18 6.28
C MET A 174 21.32 14.24 5.76
N TYR A 175 20.53 13.23 6.09
CA TYR A 175 19.10 13.22 5.83
C TYR A 175 18.36 13.57 7.12
N THR A 176 17.45 14.54 7.05
CA THR A 176 16.57 14.92 8.16
C THR A 176 15.12 14.80 7.74
N SER A 177 14.30 14.29 8.65
CA SER A 177 12.86 14.15 8.46
C SER A 177 12.13 15.05 9.47
N GLY A 178 11.43 16.08 8.98
CA GLY A 178 10.72 17.05 9.83
C GLY A 178 11.57 18.27 10.22
N VAL A 179 10.94 19.21 10.94
CA VAL A 179 11.56 20.49 11.34
C VAL A 179 12.41 20.41 12.60
N SER A 180 12.38 19.31 13.31
CA SER A 180 13.13 19.09 14.56
C SER A 180 14.16 17.94 14.46
N GLY A 181 14.45 17.46 13.27
CA GLY A 181 15.43 16.39 13.05
C GLY A 181 14.83 15.01 13.19
#